data_cd2e7deaa3d67d85c1d1c420c1cb3492
#
_entry.id   cd2e7deaa3d67d85c1d1c420c1cb3492
#
_cell.length_a   1.000
_cell.length_b   1.000
_cell.length_c   1.000
_cell.angle_alpha   90.00
_cell.angle_beta   90.00
_cell.angle_gamma   90.00
#
_symmetry.space_group_name_H-M   'P 1'
#
loop_
_entity.id
_entity.type
_entity.pdbx_description
1 polymer ?
#
loop_
_entity_poly.entity_id
_entity_poly.type
_entity_poly.pdbx_seq_one_letter_code
_entity_poly.pdbx_strand_id
1 'polypeptide(L)'
;MDTPNRTALLVDDELTSRVAHSARLEGEGYTVFVAQNQADALTRAKQVAPKVIFAHLGTSGLGNLALISALRSDDTCRHIPVVVVRDQPAVAAKPAKLRPVPHDSW
;
A
#
# COMPACT_ATOMS: atom_id res chain seq x y z
N MET A 1 -1.15 1.54 -28.72
CA MET A 1 -1.62 2.38 -27.66
C MET A 1 -0.97 2.02 -26.33
N ASP A 2 -0.45 2.99 -25.66
CA ASP A 2 0.25 2.73 -24.41
C ASP A 2 -0.70 2.68 -23.25
N THR A 3 -0.53 1.64 -22.45
CA THR A 3 -1.25 1.54 -21.19
C THR A 3 -0.48 2.36 -20.16
N PRO A 4 -1.15 3.16 -19.36
CA PRO A 4 -0.47 3.87 -18.30
C PRO A 4 0.24 2.88 -17.40
N ASN A 5 1.42 3.26 -16.92
CA ASN A 5 2.12 2.43 -15.97
C ASN A 5 1.41 2.48 -14.63
N ARG A 6 0.74 1.40 -14.29
CA ARG A 6 0.03 1.28 -13.01
C ARG A 6 0.65 0.18 -12.16
N THR A 7 1.95 0.09 -12.20
CA THR A 7 2.67 -0.89 -11.40
C THR A 7 2.75 -0.42 -9.96
N ALA A 8 2.34 -1.27 -9.05
CA ALA A 8 2.36 -1.01 -7.62
C ALA A 8 3.13 -2.10 -6.90
N LEU A 9 3.83 -1.72 -5.86
CA LEU A 9 4.46 -2.67 -4.96
C LEU A 9 3.72 -2.60 -3.64
N LEU A 10 3.17 -3.73 -3.21
CA LEU A 10 2.50 -3.84 -1.92
C LEU A 10 3.45 -4.51 -0.94
N VAL A 11 3.76 -3.81 0.14
CA VAL A 11 4.63 -4.32 1.19
C VAL A 11 3.76 -4.64 2.40
N ASP A 12 3.58 -5.93 2.68
CA ASP A 12 2.68 -6.37 3.72
C ASP A 12 3.23 -7.64 4.36
N ASP A 13 3.43 -7.62 5.67
CA ASP A 13 4.06 -8.72 6.38
C ASP A 13 3.09 -9.78 6.86
N GLU A 14 1.81 -9.65 6.53
CA GLU A 14 0.81 -10.61 6.97
C GLU A 14 0.06 -11.17 5.76
N LEU A 15 0.04 -12.50 5.63
CA LEU A 15 -0.45 -13.15 4.43
C LEU A 15 -1.90 -12.81 4.10
N THR A 16 -2.79 -12.90 5.07
CA THR A 16 -4.21 -12.66 4.83
C THR A 16 -4.46 -11.23 4.35
N SER A 17 -3.82 -10.28 5.03
CA SER A 17 -3.91 -8.88 4.67
C SER A 17 -3.31 -8.64 3.28
N ARG A 18 -2.18 -9.27 2.99
CA ARG A 18 -1.50 -9.10 1.71
C ARG A 18 -2.38 -9.58 0.54
N VAL A 19 -3.04 -10.71 0.72
CA VAL A 19 -3.93 -11.24 -0.32
C VAL A 19 -5.11 -10.31 -0.54
N ALA A 20 -5.71 -9.83 0.54
CA ALA A 20 -6.86 -8.95 0.45
C ALA A 20 -6.50 -7.61 -0.20
N HIS A 21 -5.40 -7.00 0.24
CA HIS A 21 -4.99 -5.73 -0.32
C HIS A 21 -4.56 -5.86 -1.78
N SER A 22 -3.88 -6.95 -2.12
CA SER A 22 -3.46 -7.19 -3.49
C SER A 22 -4.66 -7.30 -4.42
N ALA A 23 -5.67 -8.07 -4.02
CA ALA A 23 -6.87 -8.23 -4.82
C ALA A 23 -7.58 -6.91 -5.02
N ARG A 24 -7.66 -6.10 -3.97
CA ARG A 24 -8.30 -4.81 -4.06
C ARG A 24 -7.58 -3.88 -5.03
N LEU A 25 -6.26 -3.83 -4.94
CA LEU A 25 -5.47 -2.98 -5.84
C LEU A 25 -5.58 -3.45 -7.28
N GLU A 26 -5.58 -4.76 -7.49
CA GLU A 26 -5.77 -5.31 -8.83
C GLU A 26 -7.12 -4.93 -9.39
N GLY A 27 -8.14 -4.94 -8.53
CA GLY A 27 -9.47 -4.50 -8.93
C GLY A 27 -9.53 -3.04 -9.32
N GLU A 28 -8.60 -2.24 -8.84
CA GLU A 28 -8.50 -0.83 -9.18
C GLU A 28 -7.61 -0.59 -10.40
N GLY A 29 -7.11 -1.63 -11.01
CA GLY A 29 -6.35 -1.50 -12.24
C GLY A 29 -4.84 -1.55 -12.09
N TYR A 30 -4.33 -1.82 -10.90
CA TYR A 30 -2.89 -1.92 -10.70
C TYR A 30 -2.36 -3.29 -11.08
N THR A 31 -1.15 -3.32 -11.61
CA THR A 31 -0.36 -4.55 -11.67
C THR A 31 0.43 -4.60 -10.38
N VAL A 32 0.15 -5.58 -9.53
CA VAL A 32 0.65 -5.60 -8.17
C VAL A 32 1.78 -6.60 -8.02
N PHE A 33 2.90 -6.13 -7.48
CA PHE A 33 3.98 -6.98 -6.99
C PHE A 33 3.96 -6.89 -5.46
N VAL A 34 4.35 -7.95 -4.78
CA VAL A 34 4.27 -7.97 -3.33
C VAL A 34 5.65 -8.19 -2.71
N ALA A 35 5.82 -7.66 -1.51
CA ALA A 35 7.00 -7.87 -0.69
C ALA A 35 6.56 -8.10 0.74
N GLN A 36 7.31 -8.92 1.47
CA GLN A 36 6.91 -9.35 2.80
C GLN A 36 7.56 -8.57 3.93
N ASN A 37 8.62 -7.85 3.63
CA ASN A 37 9.36 -7.12 4.66
C ASN A 37 10.16 -6.00 4.01
N GLN A 38 10.85 -5.24 4.83
CA GLN A 38 11.58 -4.07 4.35
C GLN A 38 12.67 -4.45 3.33
N ALA A 39 13.45 -5.48 3.63
CA ALA A 39 14.55 -5.88 2.75
C ALA A 39 14.03 -6.33 1.39
N ASP A 40 12.96 -7.15 1.40
CA ASP A 40 12.34 -7.61 0.17
C ASP A 40 11.75 -6.43 -0.62
N ALA A 41 11.18 -5.47 0.11
CA ALA A 41 10.60 -4.28 -0.53
C ALA A 41 11.66 -3.47 -1.26
N LEU A 42 12.81 -3.26 -0.65
CA LEU A 42 13.88 -2.51 -1.30
C LEU A 42 14.37 -3.21 -2.56
N THR A 43 14.56 -4.52 -2.45
CA THR A 43 15.01 -5.32 -3.60
C THR A 43 13.98 -5.24 -4.73
N ARG A 44 12.71 -5.45 -4.39
CA ARG A 44 11.66 -5.44 -5.39
C ARG A 44 11.45 -4.07 -6.01
N ALA A 45 11.52 -3.02 -5.21
CA ALA A 45 11.34 -1.67 -5.71
C ALA A 45 12.39 -1.33 -6.76
N LYS A 46 13.63 -1.77 -6.54
CA LYS A 46 14.69 -1.54 -7.52
C LYS A 46 14.47 -2.33 -8.79
N GLN A 47 13.97 -3.56 -8.67
CA GLN A 47 13.74 -4.43 -9.82
C GLN A 47 12.55 -4.00 -10.65
N VAL A 48 11.47 -3.61 -9.98
CA VAL A 48 10.18 -3.37 -10.63
C VAL A 48 9.99 -1.90 -11.02
N ALA A 49 10.63 -1.01 -10.29
CA ALA A 49 10.46 0.44 -10.45
C ALA A 49 8.97 0.82 -10.45
N PRO A 50 8.24 0.51 -9.36
CA PRO A 50 6.81 0.76 -9.33
C PRO A 50 6.50 2.24 -9.33
N LYS A 51 5.30 2.59 -9.76
CA LYS A 51 4.84 3.98 -9.71
C LYS A 51 4.40 4.38 -8.32
N VAL A 52 4.06 3.43 -7.48
CA VAL A 52 3.61 3.70 -6.12
C VAL A 52 3.91 2.47 -5.25
N ILE A 53 4.20 2.72 -3.98
CA ILE A 53 4.41 1.67 -2.99
C ILE A 53 3.33 1.81 -1.94
N PHE A 54 2.60 0.72 -1.69
CA PHE A 54 1.61 0.66 -0.62
C PHE A 54 2.23 -0.11 0.53
N ALA A 55 2.28 0.50 1.70
CA ALA A 55 2.99 -0.06 2.85
C ALA A 55 2.04 -0.42 3.98
N HIS A 56 2.11 -1.66 4.42
CA HIS A 56 1.34 -2.17 5.56
C HIS A 56 2.22 -3.11 6.36
N LEU A 57 3.12 -2.55 7.16
CA LEU A 57 4.07 -3.32 7.95
C LEU A 57 3.85 -3.06 9.43
N GLY A 58 3.57 -4.12 10.17
CA GLY A 58 3.43 -4.05 11.61
C GLY A 58 2.15 -3.38 12.05
N THR A 59 1.75 -3.68 13.27
CA THR A 59 0.51 -3.13 13.83
C THR A 59 0.74 -1.76 14.44
N SER A 60 1.98 -1.45 14.82
CA SER A 60 2.30 -0.19 15.48
C SER A 60 2.60 0.95 14.50
N GLY A 61 2.80 0.63 13.25
CA GLY A 61 3.20 1.63 12.27
C GLY A 61 4.69 1.87 12.18
N LEU A 62 5.48 1.32 13.12
CA LEU A 62 6.92 1.54 13.10
C LEU A 62 7.58 0.86 11.91
N GLY A 63 7.04 -0.28 11.49
CA GLY A 63 7.57 -0.94 10.30
C GLY A 63 7.42 -0.10 9.06
N ASN A 64 6.29 0.61 8.93
CA ASN A 64 6.07 1.49 7.79
C ASN A 64 7.03 2.67 7.81
N LEU A 65 7.28 3.24 9.00
CA LEU A 65 8.21 4.36 9.12
C LEU A 65 9.63 3.92 8.75
N ALA A 66 10.03 2.74 9.20
CA ALA A 66 11.37 2.22 8.87
C ALA A 66 11.50 2.00 7.36
N LEU A 67 10.46 1.48 6.73
CA LEU A 67 10.46 1.27 5.29
C LEU A 67 10.57 2.61 4.55
N ILE A 68 9.78 3.60 4.95
CA ILE A 68 9.81 4.90 4.30
C ILE A 68 11.20 5.51 4.43
N SER A 69 11.78 5.44 5.62
CA SER A 69 13.13 5.96 5.84
C SER A 69 14.15 5.29 4.92
N ALA A 70 14.07 3.97 4.81
CA ALA A 70 14.99 3.22 3.96
C ALA A 70 14.82 3.60 2.49
N LEU A 71 13.57 3.75 2.04
CA LEU A 71 13.31 4.13 0.65
C LEU A 71 13.82 5.54 0.34
N ARG A 72 13.63 6.47 1.28
CA ARG A 72 14.07 7.85 1.08
C ARG A 72 15.59 7.97 1.07
N SER A 73 16.28 7.01 1.69
CA SER A 73 17.74 6.99 1.71
C SER A 73 18.35 6.30 0.51
N ASP A 74 17.53 5.71 -0.35
CA ASP A 74 18.01 4.98 -1.53
C ASP A 74 17.82 5.84 -2.77
N ASP A 75 18.89 6.06 -3.51
CA ASP A 75 18.85 6.95 -4.68
C ASP A 75 17.87 6.50 -5.74
N THR A 76 17.67 5.20 -5.87
CA THR A 76 16.77 4.65 -6.89
C THR A 76 15.31 4.78 -6.47
N CYS A 77 15.04 4.69 -5.17
CA CYS A 77 13.66 4.58 -4.67
C CYS A 77 13.13 5.86 -4.03
N ARG A 78 13.98 6.81 -3.74
CA ARG A 78 13.59 7.94 -2.87
C ARG A 78 12.47 8.82 -3.43
N HIS A 79 12.24 8.79 -4.72
CA HIS A 79 11.20 9.59 -5.33
C HIS A 79 9.91 8.81 -5.61
N ILE A 80 9.85 7.54 -5.23
CA ILE A 80 8.63 6.76 -5.43
C ILE A 80 7.65 7.11 -4.32
N PRO A 81 6.41 7.49 -4.67
CA PRO A 81 5.40 7.81 -3.63
C PRO A 81 5.08 6.57 -2.79
N VAL A 82 4.93 6.78 -1.49
CA VAL A 82 4.56 5.71 -0.56
C VAL A 82 3.25 6.07 0.10
N VAL A 83 2.30 5.15 0.03
CA VAL A 83 1.00 5.29 0.67
C VAL A 83 0.92 4.26 1.79
N VAL A 84 0.69 4.71 3.02
CA VAL A 84 0.51 3.81 4.14
C VAL A 84 -0.92 3.32 4.14
N VAL A 85 -1.08 2.00 4.06
CA VAL A 85 -2.40 1.39 4.06
C VAL A 85 -2.80 1.12 5.50
N ARG A 86 -3.99 1.54 5.86
CA ARG A 86 -4.51 1.31 7.21
C ARG A 86 -5.66 0.35 7.14
N ASP A 87 -5.70 -0.55 8.11
CA ASP A 87 -6.85 -1.41 8.27
C ASP A 87 -7.99 -0.62 8.85
N GLN A 88 -9.15 -0.76 8.24
CA GLN A 88 -10.35 -0.17 8.79
C GLN A 88 -10.87 -1.09 9.86
N PRO A 89 -11.15 -0.60 11.04
CA PRO A 89 -11.83 -1.43 12.01
C PRO A 89 -13.16 -1.88 11.44
N ALA A 90 -13.50 -3.13 11.65
CA ALA A 90 -14.75 -3.65 11.13
C ALA A 90 -15.94 -2.82 11.60
N VAL A 91 -15.85 -2.32 12.80
CA VAL A 91 -16.90 -1.53 13.40
C VAL A 91 -17.03 -0.18 12.75
N ALA A 92 -15.95 0.36 12.31
CA ALA A 92 -15.95 1.70 11.80
C ALA A 92 -16.82 1.81 10.60
N ALA A 93 -17.02 0.79 10.13
CA ALA A 93 -17.91 0.84 9.05
C ALA A 93 -19.21 1.42 9.54
N LYS A 94 -19.05 2.09 10.14
CA LYS A 94 -19.82 2.42 10.33
C LYS A 94 -20.24 3.23 10.05
N PRO A 95 -20.50 3.33 10.25
CA PRO A 95 -20.86 3.92 10.08
C PRO A 95 -20.96 4.74 9.50
N ALA A 96 -21.14 4.52 9.35
CA ALA A 96 -21.15 5.15 8.86
C ALA A 96 -21.52 5.77 8.48
N LYS A 97 -21.88 5.64 8.39
CA LYS A 97 -22.04 6.13 7.92
C LYS A 97 -22.22 6.80 7.92
N LEU A 98 -22.71 6.52 8.09
CA LEU A 98 -22.71 7.16 7.94
C LEU A 98 -22.67 8.02 7.71
N ARG A 99 -23.25 8.18 7.47
CA ARG A 99 -23.21 8.97 6.99
C ARG A 99 -23.33 9.60 6.79
N PRO A 100 -23.81 9.47 6.92
CA PRO A 100 -23.93 10.11 6.45
C PRO A 100 -23.93 10.76 6.07
N VAL A 101 -24.63 10.66 6.21
CA VAL A 101 -24.70 11.24 5.66
C VAL A 101 -24.69 11.84 5.33
N PRO A 102 -25.38 11.72 5.43
CA PRO A 102 -25.38 12.19 4.94
C PRO A 102 -25.15 12.57 4.73
N HIS A 103 -25.76 12.29 4.87
CA HIS A 103 -25.38 12.41 4.42
C HIS A 103 -25.21 12.95 4.34
N ASP A 104 -26.24 12.91 4.30
CA ASP A 104 -26.03 13.20 4.02
C ASP A 104 -25.53 13.50 3.92
N SER A 105 -26.07 13.35 3.87
CA SER A 105 -25.51 13.30 3.57
C SER A 105 -24.85 13.08 3.39
N TRP A 106 -25.61 13.08 3.25
CA TRP A 106 -24.93 12.49 3.00
C TRP A 106 -24.50 12.71 2.78
#